data_ffa9283edbacb82fdaa8b9ea0e6d01b5
#
_entry.id   ffa9283edbacb82fdaa8b9ea0e6d01b5
#
_cell.length_a   1.000
_cell.length_b   1.000
_cell.length_c   1.000
_cell.angle_alpha   90.00
_cell.angle_beta   90.00
_cell.angle_gamma   90.00
#
_symmetry.space_group_name_H-M   'P 1'
#
loop_
_entity.id
_entity.type
_entity.pdbx_description
1 polymer ?
#
loop_
_entity_poly.entity_id
_entity_poly.type
_entity_poly.pdbx_seq_one_letter_code
_entity_poly.pdbx_strand_id
1 'polypeptide(L)'
;MFDSKFHKILNLYKDKHILFWGASLFLKDFIQKNDLSEFKILGIIDRNKKKIGSEFMGYRVFSPLEIVNFENVYIISTVKNSSDTVYQRIADFLEFANLQQQVTLVENPFLNRLEKLASNHIYLINDKNEKYEVSYIEGLNVIWLGENSTITFYTNDIPQIVNTTIRINSNSQITVGFNSDIRNLLVRMEMKNLMISIGNNFRIYQGEFVITGSRGVKIQIGNDCLFSSHICLRADDGHTIYDNKTNKILNRSKGIIIGNHVWLGNGVHILKNAVIPDNTIVGTKSIVNKPFEDTNTVIAGIPAKIVKKNINWDVRGLANFIGEYYEE
;
A
#
# COMPACT_ATOMS: atom_id res chain seq x y z
N MET A 1 21.87 -18.45 -1.53
CA MET A 1 21.79 -16.99 -1.30
C MET A 1 21.05 -16.65 0.01
N PHE A 2 19.90 -17.26 0.36
CA PHE A 2 19.19 -16.99 1.62
C PHE A 2 19.94 -17.50 2.85
N ASP A 3 20.51 -18.69 2.78
CA ASP A 3 21.25 -19.30 3.91
C ASP A 3 22.44 -18.44 4.35
N SER A 4 23.15 -17.81 3.40
CA SER A 4 24.29 -16.93 3.72
C SER A 4 23.86 -15.63 4.42
N LYS A 5 22.66 -15.09 4.13
CA LYS A 5 22.13 -13.91 4.82
C LYS A 5 21.66 -14.22 6.22
N PHE A 6 20.96 -15.33 6.38
CA PHE A 6 20.49 -15.76 7.69
C PHE A 6 21.68 -16.05 8.62
N HIS A 7 22.72 -16.69 8.10
CA HIS A 7 23.95 -16.93 8.83
C HIS A 7 24.69 -15.64 9.22
N LYS A 8 24.73 -14.63 8.33
CA LYS A 8 25.28 -13.31 8.65
C LYS A 8 24.54 -12.62 9.81
N ILE A 9 23.21 -12.73 9.83
CA ILE A 9 22.41 -12.16 10.91
C ILE A 9 22.68 -12.93 12.22
N LEU A 10 22.71 -14.25 12.20
CA LEU A 10 23.10 -15.03 13.37
C LEU A 10 24.46 -14.60 13.92
N ASN A 11 25.45 -14.38 13.06
CA ASN A 11 26.79 -13.94 13.47
C ASN A 11 26.79 -12.56 14.17
N LEU A 12 25.88 -11.65 13.81
CA LEU A 12 25.73 -10.36 14.50
C LEU A 12 25.26 -10.53 15.95
N TYR A 13 24.57 -11.63 16.25
CA TYR A 13 24.01 -11.92 17.56
C TYR A 13 24.63 -13.16 18.23
N LYS A 14 25.85 -13.55 17.83
CA LYS A 14 26.52 -14.78 18.29
C LYS A 14 26.61 -14.87 19.81
N ASP A 15 26.89 -13.77 20.49
CA ASP A 15 27.03 -13.71 21.95
C ASP A 15 25.71 -13.48 22.70
N LYS A 16 24.59 -13.37 21.96
CA LYS A 16 23.27 -13.09 22.53
C LYS A 16 22.43 -14.36 22.64
N HIS A 17 21.49 -14.37 23.57
CA HIS A 17 20.49 -15.42 23.65
C HIS A 17 19.47 -15.24 22.54
N ILE A 18 19.22 -16.28 21.75
CA ILE A 18 18.38 -16.25 20.55
C ILE A 18 17.19 -17.18 20.72
N LEU A 19 16.00 -16.69 20.35
CA LEU A 19 14.83 -17.50 20.09
C LEU A 19 14.44 -17.37 18.60
N PHE A 20 14.21 -18.49 17.94
CA PHE A 20 13.64 -18.46 16.61
C PHE A 20 12.12 -18.34 16.69
N TRP A 21 11.52 -17.55 15.79
CA TRP A 21 10.06 -17.50 15.67
C TRP A 21 9.61 -18.23 14.42
N GLY A 22 9.01 -19.40 14.60
CA GLY A 22 8.45 -20.29 13.58
C GLY A 22 9.26 -21.57 13.38
N ALA A 23 8.70 -22.72 13.78
CA ALA A 23 9.21 -24.05 13.44
C ALA A 23 8.90 -24.34 11.97
N SER A 24 9.59 -23.67 11.05
CA SER A 24 9.35 -23.66 9.62
C SER A 24 10.19 -24.68 8.86
N LEU A 25 9.76 -25.00 7.63
CA LEU A 25 10.56 -25.86 6.74
C LEU A 25 11.92 -25.23 6.41
N PHE A 26 11.98 -23.91 6.32
CA PHE A 26 13.24 -23.20 6.14
C PHE A 26 14.18 -23.44 7.32
N LEU A 27 13.70 -23.27 8.57
CA LEU A 27 14.52 -23.48 9.75
C LEU A 27 15.02 -24.93 9.84
N LYS A 28 14.15 -25.89 9.48
CA LYS A 28 14.53 -27.30 9.41
C LYS A 28 15.70 -27.52 8.44
N ASP A 29 15.57 -27.06 7.23
CA ASP A 29 16.59 -27.19 6.18
C ASP A 29 17.88 -26.46 6.55
N PHE A 30 17.78 -25.29 7.18
CA PHE A 30 18.91 -24.51 7.64
C PHE A 30 19.69 -25.21 8.74
N ILE A 31 19.02 -25.75 9.78
CA ILE A 31 19.66 -26.49 10.88
C ILE A 31 20.33 -27.77 10.35
N GLN A 32 19.72 -28.44 9.37
CA GLN A 32 20.32 -29.65 8.77
C GLN A 32 21.61 -29.38 8.00
N LYS A 33 21.78 -28.19 7.48
CA LYS A 33 22.94 -27.80 6.64
C LYS A 33 24.03 -27.05 7.37
N ASN A 34 23.76 -26.56 8.57
CA ASN A 34 24.68 -25.69 9.31
C ASN A 34 24.83 -26.18 10.76
N ASP A 35 26.05 -26.14 11.27
CA ASP A 35 26.30 -26.30 12.68
C ASP A 35 25.96 -25.01 13.43
N LEU A 36 25.05 -25.08 14.37
CA LEU A 36 24.59 -23.95 15.19
C LEU A 36 25.11 -24.03 16.62
N SER A 37 26.03 -24.93 16.93
CA SER A 37 26.57 -25.15 18.31
C SER A 37 27.27 -23.91 18.87
N GLU A 38 27.77 -23.02 18.03
CA GLU A 38 28.42 -21.77 18.44
C GLU A 38 27.43 -20.65 18.85
N PHE A 39 26.13 -20.83 18.62
CA PHE A 39 25.11 -19.85 18.93
C PHE A 39 24.32 -20.22 20.19
N LYS A 40 23.97 -19.24 21.03
CA LYS A 40 23.18 -19.43 22.23
C LYS A 40 21.67 -19.49 21.92
N ILE A 41 21.24 -20.53 21.19
CA ILE A 41 19.84 -20.70 20.82
C ILE A 41 19.09 -21.36 21.99
N LEU A 42 18.11 -20.63 22.54
CA LEU A 42 17.30 -21.09 23.68
C LEU A 42 16.15 -21.99 23.25
N GLY A 43 15.67 -21.83 21.99
CA GLY A 43 14.58 -22.62 21.46
C GLY A 43 13.82 -21.91 20.32
N ILE A 44 12.61 -22.40 20.09
CA ILE A 44 11.76 -21.94 18.98
C ILE A 44 10.40 -21.55 19.52
N ILE A 45 9.86 -20.43 19.08
CA ILE A 45 8.50 -20.00 19.38
C ILE A 45 7.62 -20.37 18.19
N ASP A 46 6.48 -21.02 18.42
CA ASP A 46 5.50 -21.32 17.38
C ASP A 46 4.06 -21.10 17.90
N ARG A 47 3.17 -20.67 17.03
CA ARG A 47 1.74 -20.48 17.35
C ARG A 47 0.92 -21.74 17.16
N ASN A 48 1.47 -22.77 16.50
CA ASN A 48 0.79 -24.03 16.26
C ASN A 48 0.76 -24.87 17.54
N LYS A 49 -0.42 -24.98 18.15
CA LYS A 49 -0.66 -25.75 19.37
C LYS A 49 -0.16 -27.19 19.32
N LYS A 50 -0.10 -27.80 18.14
CA LYS A 50 0.40 -29.18 17.96
C LYS A 50 1.91 -29.29 18.08
N LYS A 51 2.65 -28.18 17.95
CA LYS A 51 4.11 -28.13 18.06
C LYS A 51 4.56 -27.66 19.43
N ILE A 52 3.75 -26.88 20.13
CA ILE A 52 4.08 -26.33 21.46
C ILE A 52 4.33 -27.48 22.45
N GLY A 53 5.41 -27.35 23.23
CA GLY A 53 5.85 -28.36 24.20
C GLY A 53 6.62 -29.54 23.60
N SER A 54 6.71 -29.64 22.25
CA SER A 54 7.53 -30.66 21.57
C SER A 54 8.95 -30.15 21.31
N GLU A 55 9.78 -31.02 20.75
CA GLU A 55 11.07 -30.64 20.18
C GLU A 55 10.99 -30.53 18.66
N PHE A 56 11.71 -29.55 18.11
CA PHE A 56 11.89 -29.37 16.70
C PHE A 56 13.39 -29.26 16.40
N MET A 57 13.93 -30.24 15.72
CA MET A 57 15.37 -30.30 15.39
C MET A 57 16.31 -30.15 16.60
N GLY A 58 15.93 -30.73 17.74
CA GLY A 58 16.70 -30.65 19.00
C GLY A 58 16.44 -29.40 19.85
N TYR A 59 15.56 -28.50 19.39
CA TYR A 59 15.18 -27.30 20.13
C TYR A 59 13.75 -27.41 20.65
N ARG A 60 13.54 -27.05 21.93
CA ARG A 60 12.21 -27.00 22.53
C ARG A 60 11.35 -25.91 21.83
N VAL A 61 10.08 -26.26 21.59
CA VAL A 61 9.10 -25.33 21.02
C VAL A 61 8.24 -24.73 22.11
N PHE A 62 8.29 -23.41 22.25
CA PHE A 62 7.54 -22.61 23.21
C PHE A 62 6.32 -21.97 22.58
N SER A 63 5.30 -21.71 23.38
CA SER A 63 4.21 -20.84 22.97
C SER A 63 4.63 -19.36 22.97
N PRO A 64 3.99 -18.48 22.21
CA PRO A 64 4.24 -17.03 22.30
C PRO A 64 4.06 -16.47 23.73
N LEU A 65 3.16 -17.05 24.53
CA LEU A 65 2.91 -16.61 25.90
C LEU A 65 4.05 -16.95 26.85
N GLU A 66 4.90 -17.92 26.54
CA GLU A 66 6.05 -18.31 27.38
C GLU A 66 7.23 -17.34 27.21
N ILE A 67 7.17 -16.38 26.26
CA ILE A 67 8.22 -15.36 26.07
C ILE A 67 8.43 -14.52 27.35
N VAL A 68 7.40 -14.33 28.16
CA VAL A 68 7.50 -13.63 29.46
C VAL A 68 8.52 -14.23 30.40
N ASN A 69 8.93 -15.50 30.21
CA ASN A 69 9.91 -16.19 31.04
C ASN A 69 11.36 -15.93 30.59
N PHE A 70 11.58 -15.14 29.54
CA PHE A 70 12.89 -14.85 29.00
C PHE A 70 13.23 -13.36 29.13
N GLU A 71 14.48 -13.09 29.51
CA GLU A 71 15.02 -11.74 29.60
C GLU A 71 16.24 -11.58 28.69
N ASN A 72 16.43 -10.39 28.12
CA ASN A 72 17.56 -10.06 27.24
C ASN A 72 17.72 -11.02 26.04
N VAL A 73 16.61 -11.38 25.42
CA VAL A 73 16.56 -12.34 24.33
C VAL A 73 16.31 -11.64 22.99
N TYR A 74 16.94 -12.16 21.96
CA TYR A 74 16.77 -11.70 20.57
C TYR A 74 15.88 -12.68 19.80
N ILE A 75 14.77 -12.19 19.26
CA ILE A 75 13.85 -13.00 18.45
C ILE A 75 14.19 -12.81 16.98
N ILE A 76 14.48 -13.92 16.30
CA ILE A 76 14.74 -13.97 14.86
C ILE A 76 13.61 -14.75 14.17
N SER A 77 12.87 -14.10 13.26
CA SER A 77 11.84 -14.77 12.49
C SER A 77 12.44 -15.73 11.47
N THR A 78 11.91 -16.95 11.42
CA THR A 78 12.31 -18.02 10.49
C THR A 78 11.21 -18.38 9.51
N VAL A 79 10.15 -17.57 9.43
CA VAL A 79 9.02 -17.77 8.53
C VAL A 79 9.31 -17.12 7.18
N LYS A 80 9.69 -17.91 6.19
CA LYS A 80 10.17 -17.46 4.87
C LYS A 80 9.11 -16.78 3.99
N ASN A 81 7.84 -17.11 4.14
CA ASN A 81 6.73 -16.53 3.36
C ASN A 81 6.11 -15.30 4.02
N SER A 82 6.77 -14.76 4.97
CA SER A 82 6.27 -13.56 5.58
C SER A 82 6.47 -12.37 4.64
N SER A 83 5.42 -12.03 3.96
CA SER A 83 5.09 -10.63 3.83
C SER A 83 5.37 -9.92 5.17
N ASP A 84 5.61 -8.63 5.17
CA ASP A 84 5.70 -7.77 6.37
C ASP A 84 4.65 -8.11 7.46
N THR A 85 3.55 -8.75 7.06
CA THR A 85 2.42 -9.14 7.92
C THR A 85 2.78 -10.07 9.07
N VAL A 86 3.69 -11.04 8.90
CA VAL A 86 4.06 -11.95 10.01
C VAL A 86 5.03 -11.26 10.95
N TYR A 87 5.99 -10.52 10.42
CA TYR A 87 6.92 -9.73 11.23
C TYR A 87 6.17 -8.67 12.04
N GLN A 88 5.26 -7.94 11.40
CA GLN A 88 4.42 -6.96 12.09
C GLN A 88 3.55 -7.59 13.18
N ARG A 89 2.95 -8.74 12.93
CA ARG A 89 2.18 -9.47 13.95
C ARG A 89 3.03 -9.94 15.14
N ILE A 90 4.31 -10.20 14.94
CA ILE A 90 5.23 -10.49 16.04
C ILE A 90 5.48 -9.20 16.84
N ALA A 91 5.76 -8.10 16.16
CA ALA A 91 5.97 -6.79 16.78
C ALA A 91 4.72 -6.35 17.56
N ASP A 92 3.54 -6.42 16.95
CA ASP A 92 2.25 -6.08 17.58
C ASP A 92 1.99 -6.95 18.83
N PHE A 93 2.35 -8.26 18.77
CA PHE A 93 2.21 -9.15 19.91
C PHE A 93 3.14 -8.75 21.05
N LEU A 94 4.41 -8.44 20.75
CA LEU A 94 5.38 -8.03 21.77
C LEU A 94 4.99 -6.69 22.42
N GLU A 95 4.43 -5.78 21.63
CA GLU A 95 3.88 -4.51 22.11
C GLU A 95 2.66 -4.73 23.01
N PHE A 96 1.68 -5.48 22.55
CA PHE A 96 0.49 -5.83 23.33
C PHE A 96 0.83 -6.52 24.67
N ALA A 97 1.82 -7.41 24.66
CA ALA A 97 2.28 -8.14 25.84
C ALA A 97 3.25 -7.32 26.71
N ASN A 98 3.58 -6.08 26.33
CA ASN A 98 4.53 -5.18 27.02
C ASN A 98 5.92 -5.80 27.25
N LEU A 99 6.41 -6.53 26.24
CA LEU A 99 7.67 -7.29 26.30
C LEU A 99 8.86 -6.60 25.62
N GLN A 100 8.70 -5.40 25.07
CA GLN A 100 9.74 -4.69 24.30
C GLN A 100 11.00 -4.35 25.11
N GLN A 101 10.88 -4.27 26.44
CA GLN A 101 12.04 -4.03 27.32
C GLN A 101 12.83 -5.32 27.62
N GLN A 102 12.19 -6.48 27.49
CA GLN A 102 12.79 -7.80 27.82
C GLN A 102 13.30 -8.52 26.57
N VAL A 103 12.72 -8.22 25.42
CA VAL A 103 12.95 -8.95 24.18
C VAL A 103 13.18 -7.98 23.03
N THR A 104 14.24 -8.21 22.27
CA THR A 104 14.53 -7.45 21.05
C THR A 104 14.10 -8.27 19.83
N LEU A 105 13.13 -7.78 19.05
CA LEU A 105 12.80 -8.35 17.75
C LEU A 105 13.85 -7.93 16.72
N VAL A 106 14.62 -8.92 16.25
CA VAL A 106 15.64 -8.70 15.22
C VAL A 106 14.95 -8.47 13.88
N GLU A 107 15.48 -7.57 13.09
CA GLU A 107 14.96 -7.28 11.76
C GLU A 107 14.80 -8.55 10.91
N ASN A 108 13.71 -8.63 10.14
CA ASN A 108 13.38 -9.85 9.41
C ASN A 108 14.49 -10.22 8.41
N PRO A 109 15.19 -11.35 8.57
CA PRO A 109 16.34 -11.73 7.74
C PRO A 109 15.97 -12.03 6.28
N PHE A 110 14.68 -12.24 5.99
CA PHE A 110 14.20 -12.51 4.64
C PHE A 110 13.83 -11.25 3.86
N LEU A 111 13.76 -10.11 4.54
CA LEU A 111 13.58 -8.82 3.90
C LEU A 111 14.95 -8.28 3.50
N ASN A 112 15.16 -8.12 2.21
CA ASN A 112 16.22 -7.25 1.68
C ASN A 112 15.85 -5.77 1.96
N ARG A 113 15.51 -5.46 3.21
CA ARG A 113 14.78 -4.24 3.52
C ARG A 113 15.70 -3.02 3.48
N LEU A 114 16.92 -3.13 4.00
CA LEU A 114 17.81 -1.97 4.09
C LEU A 114 18.32 -1.52 2.71
N GLU A 115 18.74 -2.44 1.83
CA GLU A 115 19.16 -2.08 0.48
C GLU A 115 17.98 -1.71 -0.44
N LYS A 116 16.81 -2.36 -0.26
CA LYS A 116 15.60 -2.04 -1.01
C LYS A 116 14.90 -0.77 -0.51
N LEU A 117 14.96 -0.49 0.79
CA LEU A 117 14.42 0.74 1.35
C LEU A 117 15.29 1.95 0.99
N ALA A 118 16.61 1.79 0.88
CA ALA A 118 17.53 2.85 0.49
C ALA A 118 17.29 3.40 -0.94
N SER A 119 16.55 2.67 -1.77
CA SER A 119 16.18 3.07 -3.14
C SER A 119 14.74 3.58 -3.29
N ASN A 120 13.96 3.57 -2.21
CA ASN A 120 12.60 4.08 -2.17
C ASN A 120 12.55 5.39 -1.40
N HIS A 121 11.89 6.39 -1.94
CA HIS A 121 11.95 7.73 -1.40
C HIS A 121 10.56 8.37 -1.26
N ILE A 122 10.38 9.16 -0.22
CA ILE A 122 9.25 10.09 -0.08
C ILE A 122 9.82 11.51 -0.16
N TYR A 123 9.30 12.30 -1.07
CA TYR A 123 9.73 13.68 -1.28
C TYR A 123 8.61 14.68 -1.03
N LEU A 124 8.98 15.79 -0.42
CA LEU A 124 8.19 17.02 -0.39
C LEU A 124 8.86 18.04 -1.33
N ILE A 125 8.08 18.67 -2.19
CA ILE A 125 8.56 19.72 -3.10
C ILE A 125 7.69 20.95 -2.92
N ASN A 126 8.32 22.10 -2.58
CA ASN A 126 7.61 23.35 -2.41
C ASN A 126 7.44 24.12 -3.74
N ASP A 127 6.77 25.27 -3.70
CA ASP A 127 6.53 26.15 -4.86
C ASP A 127 7.80 26.77 -5.45
N LYS A 128 8.92 26.77 -4.68
CA LYS A 128 10.25 27.18 -5.15
C LYS A 128 11.04 26.02 -5.79
N ASN A 129 10.41 24.83 -5.96
CA ASN A 129 11.05 23.59 -6.41
C ASN A 129 12.16 23.07 -5.47
N GLU A 130 12.18 23.52 -4.22
CA GLU A 130 13.08 22.94 -3.23
C GLU A 130 12.55 21.55 -2.84
N LYS A 131 13.43 20.56 -2.88
CA LYS A 131 13.09 19.13 -2.66
C LYS A 131 13.66 18.65 -1.34
N TYR A 132 12.80 18.11 -0.51
CA TYR A 132 13.13 17.55 0.80
C TYR A 132 12.77 16.06 0.82
N GLU A 133 13.70 15.22 1.24
CA GLU A 133 13.43 13.81 1.48
C GLU A 133 12.97 13.63 2.93
N VAL A 134 11.89 12.88 3.12
CA VAL A 134 11.32 12.60 4.44
C VAL A 134 11.12 11.09 4.62
N SER A 135 11.28 10.60 5.84
CA SER A 135 11.04 9.19 6.17
C SER A 135 9.61 8.92 6.67
N TYR A 136 8.89 9.96 7.05
CA TYR A 136 7.56 9.85 7.67
C TYR A 136 6.71 11.07 7.34
N ILE A 137 5.41 10.84 7.13
CA ILE A 137 4.37 11.87 7.06
C ILE A 137 3.22 11.40 7.96
N GLU A 138 2.75 12.24 8.85
CA GLU A 138 1.63 11.92 9.73
C GLU A 138 0.37 11.53 8.93
N GLY A 139 -0.32 10.48 9.36
CA GLY A 139 -1.50 9.95 8.68
C GLY A 139 -1.22 9.07 7.46
N LEU A 140 0.05 8.93 7.03
CA LEU A 140 0.47 8.12 5.91
C LEU A 140 1.22 6.86 6.35
N ASN A 141 0.73 5.69 5.98
CA ASN A 141 1.41 4.42 6.12
C ASN A 141 1.88 3.92 4.74
N VAL A 142 3.19 3.72 4.56
CA VAL A 142 3.75 3.23 3.28
C VAL A 142 4.32 1.83 3.45
N ILE A 143 3.83 0.91 2.61
CA ILE A 143 4.28 -0.48 2.54
C ILE A 143 5.03 -0.66 1.21
N TRP A 144 6.35 -0.65 1.29
CA TRP A 144 7.22 -0.89 0.15
C TRP A 144 7.27 -2.38 -0.18
N LEU A 145 6.73 -2.78 -1.35
CA LEU A 145 6.73 -4.16 -1.83
C LEU A 145 7.95 -4.47 -2.71
N GLY A 146 8.66 -3.44 -3.14
CA GLY A 146 9.82 -3.53 -4.03
C GLY A 146 10.80 -2.37 -3.85
N GLU A 147 11.53 -2.02 -4.89
CA GLU A 147 12.66 -1.09 -4.90
C GLU A 147 12.50 -0.02 -5.97
N ASN A 148 13.28 1.08 -5.88
CA ASN A 148 13.33 2.18 -6.85
C ASN A 148 11.96 2.85 -7.07
N SER A 149 11.18 3.03 -6.01
CA SER A 149 9.88 3.66 -6.09
C SER A 149 9.86 4.99 -5.36
N THR A 150 9.04 5.92 -5.81
CA THR A 150 8.96 7.26 -5.25
C THR A 150 7.52 7.69 -4.97
N ILE A 151 7.35 8.40 -3.87
CA ILE A 151 6.12 9.13 -3.55
C ILE A 151 6.51 10.59 -3.39
N THR A 152 5.88 11.47 -4.15
CA THR A 152 6.17 12.90 -4.14
C THR A 152 4.91 13.70 -3.85
N PHE A 153 4.97 14.56 -2.85
CA PHE A 153 3.94 15.54 -2.54
C PHE A 153 4.45 16.93 -2.86
N TYR A 154 3.71 17.66 -3.69
CA TYR A 154 3.92 19.07 -3.90
C TYR A 154 3.19 19.86 -2.82
N THR A 155 3.92 20.54 -1.96
CA THR A 155 3.34 21.23 -0.79
C THR A 155 4.27 22.29 -0.24
N ASN A 156 3.71 23.37 0.32
CA ASN A 156 4.46 24.38 1.07
C ASN A 156 4.46 24.08 2.58
N ASP A 157 3.58 23.18 3.02
CA ASP A 157 3.40 22.80 4.41
C ASP A 157 3.38 21.26 4.54
N ILE A 158 3.01 20.75 5.71
CA ILE A 158 2.80 19.33 5.93
C ILE A 158 1.57 18.88 5.10
N PRO A 159 1.69 17.82 4.27
CA PRO A 159 0.55 17.31 3.50
C PRO A 159 -0.63 16.93 4.40
N GLN A 160 -1.84 17.30 3.99
CA GLN A 160 -3.07 16.93 4.71
C GLN A 160 -3.47 15.50 4.38
N ILE A 161 -3.01 14.56 5.20
CA ILE A 161 -3.25 13.14 5.02
C ILE A 161 -3.80 12.54 6.31
N VAL A 162 -4.90 11.76 6.19
CA VAL A 162 -5.52 11.09 7.33
C VAL A 162 -5.76 9.62 6.97
N ASN A 163 -5.28 8.70 7.82
CA ASN A 163 -5.56 7.26 7.74
C ASN A 163 -5.42 6.69 6.32
N THR A 164 -4.28 7.00 5.67
CA THR A 164 -4.02 6.60 4.28
C THR A 164 -2.91 5.56 4.24
N THR A 165 -3.15 4.47 3.49
CA THR A 165 -2.16 3.41 3.29
C THR A 165 -1.81 3.27 1.81
N ILE A 166 -0.52 3.26 1.52
CA ILE A 166 0.02 3.05 0.17
C ILE A 166 0.85 1.77 0.15
N ARG A 167 0.46 0.81 -0.68
CA ARG A 167 1.24 -0.38 -1.02
C ARG A 167 1.83 -0.19 -2.41
N ILE A 168 3.14 -0.13 -2.53
CA ILE A 168 3.80 0.23 -3.79
C ILE A 168 4.95 -0.75 -4.11
N ASN A 169 4.97 -1.24 -5.35
CA ASN A 169 5.99 -2.16 -5.85
C ASN A 169 7.02 -1.45 -6.74
N SER A 170 8.06 -2.17 -7.14
CA SER A 170 9.28 -1.66 -7.78
C SER A 170 9.05 -0.75 -8.98
N ASN A 171 9.91 0.26 -9.10
CA ASN A 171 9.96 1.21 -10.21
C ASN A 171 8.63 1.94 -10.43
N SER A 172 7.89 2.18 -9.35
CA SER A 172 6.57 2.79 -9.40
C SER A 172 6.60 4.19 -8.78
N GLN A 173 5.69 5.05 -9.21
CA GLN A 173 5.69 6.45 -8.82
C GLN A 173 4.29 6.91 -8.43
N ILE A 174 4.23 7.72 -7.39
CA ILE A 174 3.03 8.48 -7.02
C ILE A 174 3.42 9.95 -6.93
N THR A 175 2.64 10.81 -7.56
CA THR A 175 2.75 12.25 -7.42
C THR A 175 1.43 12.84 -6.98
N VAL A 176 1.47 13.76 -6.02
CA VAL A 176 0.29 14.48 -5.50
C VAL A 176 0.57 15.97 -5.56
N GLY A 177 -0.31 16.72 -6.21
CA GLY A 177 -0.21 18.16 -6.38
C GLY A 177 -0.53 18.96 -5.12
N PHE A 178 -0.32 20.27 -5.20
CA PHE A 178 -0.52 21.23 -4.11
C PHE A 178 -1.95 21.21 -3.56
N ASN A 179 -2.10 21.59 -2.29
CA ASN A 179 -3.37 21.80 -1.60
C ASN A 179 -4.30 20.59 -1.61
N SER A 180 -3.73 19.40 -1.61
CA SER A 180 -4.51 18.15 -1.62
C SER A 180 -4.86 17.71 -0.20
N ASP A 181 -6.10 17.21 -0.02
CA ASP A 181 -6.63 16.65 1.24
C ASP A 181 -7.04 15.18 1.00
N ILE A 182 -6.26 14.26 1.55
CA ILE A 182 -6.41 12.82 1.32
C ILE A 182 -6.81 12.13 2.61
N ARG A 183 -7.99 11.51 2.62
CA ARG A 183 -8.52 10.84 3.80
C ARG A 183 -8.95 9.41 3.49
N ASN A 184 -8.64 8.49 4.41
CA ASN A 184 -9.09 7.10 4.37
C ASN A 184 -8.89 6.44 2.99
N LEU A 185 -7.72 6.65 2.38
CA LEU A 185 -7.38 6.14 1.06
C LEU A 185 -6.49 4.91 1.17
N LEU A 186 -6.87 3.82 0.51
CA LEU A 186 -6.02 2.66 0.29
C LEU A 186 -5.52 2.66 -1.16
N VAL A 187 -4.21 2.73 -1.35
CA VAL A 187 -3.58 2.59 -2.67
C VAL A 187 -2.89 1.24 -2.75
N ARG A 188 -3.21 0.46 -3.78
CA ARG A 188 -2.63 -0.87 -4.04
C ARG A 188 -1.97 -0.89 -5.41
N MET A 189 -0.67 -0.66 -5.45
CA MET A 189 0.19 -0.76 -6.63
C MET A 189 1.07 -2.01 -6.50
N GLU A 190 0.49 -3.19 -6.76
CA GLU A 190 1.13 -4.48 -6.46
C GLU A 190 1.99 -5.03 -7.61
N MET A 191 1.96 -4.39 -8.79
CA MET A 191 2.80 -4.70 -9.92
C MET A 191 3.92 -3.65 -10.10
N LYS A 192 4.86 -3.91 -11.02
CA LYS A 192 6.00 -3.03 -11.30
C LYS A 192 5.67 -1.98 -12.37
N ASN A 193 6.43 -0.88 -12.34
CA ASN A 193 6.37 0.21 -13.34
C ASN A 193 5.00 0.88 -13.39
N LEU A 194 4.38 1.11 -12.25
CA LEU A 194 3.07 1.74 -12.13
C LEU A 194 3.22 3.23 -11.85
N MET A 195 2.21 4.01 -12.25
CA MET A 195 2.18 5.44 -11.98
C MET A 195 0.78 5.87 -11.53
N ILE A 196 0.73 6.67 -10.47
CA ILE A 196 -0.46 7.44 -10.09
C ILE A 196 -0.05 8.90 -10.04
N SER A 197 -0.72 9.74 -10.82
CA SER A 197 -0.53 11.19 -10.78
C SER A 197 -1.84 11.87 -10.40
N ILE A 198 -1.76 12.73 -9.40
CA ILE A 198 -2.89 13.50 -8.86
C ILE A 198 -2.52 14.98 -8.97
N GLY A 199 -3.40 15.77 -9.56
CA GLY A 199 -3.23 17.21 -9.73
C GLY A 199 -3.39 18.00 -8.44
N ASN A 200 -3.43 19.32 -8.58
CA ASN A 200 -3.59 20.25 -7.47
C ASN A 200 -5.04 20.29 -6.95
N ASN A 201 -5.21 20.73 -5.71
CA ASN A 201 -6.52 20.95 -5.06
C ASN A 201 -7.39 19.66 -5.03
N PHE A 202 -6.77 18.50 -4.99
CA PHE A 202 -7.47 17.22 -4.95
C PHE A 202 -8.00 16.94 -3.55
N ARG A 203 -9.26 16.48 -3.47
CA ARG A 203 -9.88 16.06 -2.21
C ARG A 203 -10.53 14.70 -2.35
N ILE A 204 -10.28 13.81 -1.38
CA ILE A 204 -10.95 12.54 -1.24
C ILE A 204 -11.29 12.26 0.22
N TYR A 205 -12.53 11.84 0.46
CA TYR A 205 -12.97 11.48 1.82
C TYR A 205 -12.73 10.01 2.16
N GLN A 206 -12.90 9.11 1.19
CA GLN A 206 -12.60 7.69 1.37
C GLN A 206 -12.56 6.97 0.02
N GLY A 207 -11.58 6.08 -0.17
CA GLY A 207 -11.54 5.30 -1.41
C GLY A 207 -10.45 4.24 -1.47
N GLU A 208 -10.42 3.58 -2.62
CA GLU A 208 -9.41 2.58 -2.96
C GLU A 208 -8.96 2.77 -4.42
N PHE A 209 -7.63 2.85 -4.64
CA PHE A 209 -7.03 2.87 -5.97
C PHE A 209 -6.24 1.58 -6.17
N VAL A 210 -6.63 0.77 -7.16
CA VAL A 210 -6.17 -0.62 -7.32
C VAL A 210 -5.54 -0.86 -8.68
N ILE A 211 -4.29 -1.33 -8.67
CA ILE A 211 -3.57 -1.87 -9.81
C ILE A 211 -2.83 -3.13 -9.36
N THR A 212 -3.38 -4.31 -9.63
CA THR A 212 -2.92 -5.56 -9.03
C THR A 212 -2.50 -6.64 -10.03
N GLY A 213 -2.89 -6.52 -11.32
CA GLY A 213 -2.66 -7.55 -12.32
C GLY A 213 -1.86 -7.10 -13.55
N SER A 214 -1.66 -5.79 -13.75
CA SER A 214 -1.04 -5.25 -14.96
C SER A 214 0.19 -4.41 -14.66
N ARG A 215 1.24 -4.51 -15.48
CA ARG A 215 2.45 -3.67 -15.40
C ARG A 215 2.33 -2.46 -16.32
N GLY A 216 3.00 -1.35 -15.97
CA GLY A 216 3.06 -0.15 -16.80
C GLY A 216 1.75 0.64 -16.87
N VAL A 217 0.77 0.30 -16.03
CA VAL A 217 -0.55 0.94 -15.98
C VAL A 217 -0.46 2.25 -15.21
N LYS A 218 -1.28 3.22 -15.62
CA LYS A 218 -1.34 4.56 -15.03
C LYS A 218 -2.76 4.91 -14.57
N ILE A 219 -2.84 5.64 -13.45
CA ILE A 219 -4.02 6.39 -13.04
C ILE A 219 -3.63 7.86 -13.05
N GLN A 220 -4.35 8.66 -13.83
CA GLN A 220 -4.12 10.10 -13.95
C GLN A 220 -5.36 10.84 -13.50
N ILE A 221 -5.21 11.78 -12.58
CA ILE A 221 -6.29 12.61 -12.03
C ILE A 221 -5.85 14.07 -12.19
N GLY A 222 -6.69 14.87 -12.80
CA GLY A 222 -6.44 16.30 -13.02
C GLY A 222 -6.57 17.15 -11.76
N ASN A 223 -6.57 18.45 -11.94
CA ASN A 223 -6.69 19.44 -10.88
C ASN A 223 -8.14 19.60 -10.41
N ASP A 224 -8.33 20.19 -9.23
CA ASP A 224 -9.62 20.63 -8.69
C ASP A 224 -10.67 19.51 -8.59
N CYS A 225 -10.24 18.28 -8.38
CA CYS A 225 -11.13 17.12 -8.31
C CYS A 225 -11.63 16.86 -6.88
N LEU A 226 -12.94 16.53 -6.78
CA LEU A 226 -13.58 16.18 -5.52
C LEU A 226 -14.12 14.75 -5.58
N PHE A 227 -13.57 13.88 -4.76
CA PHE A 227 -14.01 12.50 -4.62
C PHE A 227 -14.70 12.31 -3.27
N SER A 228 -15.93 11.84 -3.30
CA SER A 228 -16.71 11.57 -2.11
C SER A 228 -16.18 10.32 -1.37
N SER A 229 -17.03 9.61 -0.65
CA SER A 229 -16.66 8.39 0.06
C SER A 229 -16.96 7.13 -0.77
N HIS A 230 -16.28 6.02 -0.43
CA HIS A 230 -16.43 4.72 -1.08
C HIS A 230 -16.11 4.74 -2.57
N ILE A 231 -15.13 5.56 -2.96
CA ILE A 231 -14.65 5.64 -4.34
C ILE A 231 -13.76 4.44 -4.63
N CYS A 232 -13.95 3.78 -5.77
CA CYS A 232 -13.08 2.71 -6.25
C CYS A 232 -12.56 3.04 -7.64
N LEU A 233 -11.25 3.24 -7.77
CA LEU A 233 -10.55 3.28 -9.06
C LEU A 233 -9.87 1.95 -9.28
N ARG A 234 -10.38 1.12 -10.19
CA ARG A 234 -9.84 -0.19 -10.49
C ARG A 234 -9.27 -0.21 -11.89
N ALA A 235 -7.97 0.01 -12.00
CA ALA A 235 -7.31 0.19 -13.29
C ALA A 235 -6.98 -1.11 -14.03
N ASP A 236 -7.23 -2.28 -13.44
CA ASP A 236 -7.13 -3.59 -14.11
C ASP A 236 -8.09 -4.62 -13.51
N ASP A 237 -8.18 -5.80 -14.14
CA ASP A 237 -9.06 -6.88 -13.68
C ASP A 237 -8.39 -7.81 -12.66
N GLY A 238 -7.11 -7.67 -12.41
CA GLY A 238 -6.34 -8.56 -11.53
C GLY A 238 -6.00 -9.93 -12.16
N HIS A 239 -6.84 -10.42 -13.05
CA HIS A 239 -6.68 -11.72 -13.72
C HIS A 239 -6.74 -11.59 -15.23
N THR A 240 -6.12 -12.54 -15.96
CA THR A 240 -6.08 -12.55 -17.42
C THR A 240 -7.33 -13.18 -18.00
N ILE A 241 -7.96 -12.49 -18.93
CA ILE A 241 -9.01 -13.02 -19.81
C ILE A 241 -8.41 -13.20 -21.19
N TYR A 242 -8.54 -14.36 -21.78
CA TYR A 242 -8.03 -14.68 -23.10
C TYR A 242 -9.08 -15.38 -23.96
N ASP A 243 -8.96 -15.23 -25.27
CA ASP A 243 -9.79 -15.91 -26.25
C ASP A 243 -9.41 -17.39 -26.28
N ASN A 244 -10.40 -18.27 -26.14
CA ASN A 244 -10.18 -19.71 -25.99
C ASN A 244 -9.72 -20.41 -27.29
N LYS A 245 -9.89 -19.76 -28.46
CA LYS A 245 -9.46 -20.30 -29.75
C LYS A 245 -8.09 -19.80 -30.19
N THR A 246 -7.82 -18.51 -29.92
CA THR A 246 -6.62 -17.83 -30.41
C THR A 246 -5.57 -17.59 -29.35
N ASN A 247 -5.86 -17.86 -28.09
CA ASN A 247 -5.04 -17.53 -26.92
C ASN A 247 -4.66 -16.04 -26.80
N LYS A 248 -5.37 -15.15 -27.49
CA LYS A 248 -5.12 -13.71 -27.41
C LYS A 248 -5.68 -13.14 -26.11
N ILE A 249 -4.89 -12.32 -25.43
CA ILE A 249 -5.33 -11.58 -24.24
C ILE A 249 -6.34 -10.52 -24.64
N LEU A 250 -7.52 -10.56 -24.00
CA LEU A 250 -8.65 -9.69 -24.30
C LEU A 250 -8.77 -8.48 -23.38
N ASN A 251 -8.21 -8.53 -22.19
CA ASN A 251 -8.48 -7.56 -21.13
C ASN A 251 -7.28 -6.68 -20.75
N ARG A 252 -6.43 -6.33 -21.72
CA ARG A 252 -5.32 -5.39 -21.48
C ARG A 252 -5.83 -4.06 -20.97
N SER A 253 -5.17 -3.52 -19.95
CA SER A 253 -5.48 -2.20 -19.40
C SER A 253 -4.66 -1.10 -20.08
N LYS A 254 -5.32 0.03 -20.34
CA LYS A 254 -4.72 1.32 -20.71
C LYS A 254 -4.67 2.29 -19.52
N GLY A 255 -5.17 1.87 -18.34
CA GLY A 255 -5.26 2.70 -17.15
C GLY A 255 -6.60 3.44 -17.00
N ILE A 256 -6.56 4.52 -16.23
CA ILE A 256 -7.69 5.42 -15.96
C ILE A 256 -7.20 6.85 -16.14
N ILE A 257 -8.00 7.67 -16.81
CA ILE A 257 -7.76 9.11 -16.96
C ILE A 257 -8.99 9.86 -16.45
N ILE A 258 -8.77 10.79 -15.53
CA ILE A 258 -9.79 11.70 -14.98
C ILE A 258 -9.28 13.11 -15.25
N GLY A 259 -10.07 13.92 -15.92
CA GLY A 259 -9.77 15.31 -16.26
C GLY A 259 -9.77 16.23 -15.04
N ASN A 260 -9.77 17.53 -15.34
CA ASN A 260 -9.81 18.56 -14.29
C ASN A 260 -11.26 18.81 -13.84
N HIS A 261 -11.40 19.29 -12.61
CA HIS A 261 -12.68 19.71 -12.06
C HIS A 261 -13.76 18.62 -12.18
N VAL A 262 -13.41 17.41 -11.73
CA VAL A 262 -14.30 16.25 -11.76
C VAL A 262 -14.81 15.96 -10.36
N TRP A 263 -16.13 15.83 -10.24
CA TRP A 263 -16.78 15.42 -9.00
C TRP A 263 -17.27 13.97 -9.09
N LEU A 264 -16.72 13.08 -8.25
CA LEU A 264 -17.21 11.73 -8.07
C LEU A 264 -18.13 11.65 -6.85
N GLY A 265 -19.39 11.31 -7.09
CA GLY A 265 -20.39 11.07 -6.06
C GLY A 265 -20.07 9.82 -5.22
N ASN A 266 -20.78 9.63 -4.11
CA ASN A 266 -20.54 8.51 -3.20
C ASN A 266 -20.68 7.14 -3.88
N GLY A 267 -19.76 6.22 -3.61
CA GLY A 267 -19.81 4.85 -4.12
C GLY A 267 -19.57 4.71 -5.61
N VAL A 268 -18.93 5.68 -6.25
CA VAL A 268 -18.58 5.60 -7.68
C VAL A 268 -17.45 4.61 -7.91
N HIS A 269 -17.59 3.76 -8.92
CA HIS A 269 -16.56 2.86 -9.42
C HIS A 269 -16.10 3.28 -10.81
N ILE A 270 -14.80 3.53 -10.95
CA ILE A 270 -14.15 3.80 -12.24
C ILE A 270 -13.30 2.59 -12.60
N LEU A 271 -13.60 1.95 -13.71
CA LEU A 271 -12.92 0.74 -14.16
C LEU A 271 -11.85 1.05 -15.21
N LYS A 272 -11.03 0.06 -15.51
CA LYS A 272 -9.95 0.17 -16.52
C LYS A 272 -10.45 0.76 -17.85
N ASN A 273 -9.58 1.52 -18.48
CA ASN A 273 -9.81 2.18 -19.78
C ASN A 273 -10.87 3.30 -19.75
N ALA A 274 -11.39 3.66 -18.59
CA ALA A 274 -12.27 4.81 -18.47
C ALA A 274 -11.48 6.11 -18.67
N VAL A 275 -12.12 7.04 -19.38
CA VAL A 275 -11.70 8.44 -19.51
C VAL A 275 -12.88 9.29 -19.10
N ILE A 276 -12.67 10.18 -18.12
CA ILE A 276 -13.67 11.14 -17.66
C ILE A 276 -13.16 12.54 -18.02
N PRO A 277 -13.88 13.27 -18.88
CA PRO A 277 -13.48 14.60 -19.32
C PRO A 277 -13.57 15.65 -18.20
N ASP A 278 -13.02 16.83 -18.48
CA ASP A 278 -13.08 17.98 -17.58
C ASP A 278 -14.53 18.40 -17.27
N ASN A 279 -14.72 19.04 -16.11
CA ASN A 279 -15.99 19.59 -15.65
C ASN A 279 -17.13 18.55 -15.61
N THR A 280 -16.81 17.32 -15.25
CA THR A 280 -17.79 16.21 -15.24
C THR A 280 -18.19 15.85 -13.82
N ILE A 281 -19.48 15.61 -13.62
CA ILE A 281 -20.01 15.00 -12.40
C ILE A 281 -20.32 13.53 -12.68
N VAL A 282 -19.85 12.64 -11.82
CA VAL A 282 -20.25 11.22 -11.83
C VAL A 282 -21.23 10.99 -10.69
N GLY A 283 -22.46 10.64 -11.05
CA GLY A 283 -23.56 10.42 -10.09
C GLY A 283 -23.26 9.27 -9.12
N THR A 284 -23.81 9.36 -7.92
CA THR A 284 -23.66 8.37 -6.85
C THR A 284 -23.90 6.93 -7.32
N LYS A 285 -23.05 5.99 -6.87
CA LYS A 285 -23.12 4.55 -7.17
C LYS A 285 -23.06 4.21 -8.66
N SER A 286 -22.49 5.08 -9.49
CA SER A 286 -22.30 4.82 -10.92
C SER A 286 -21.07 3.96 -11.18
N ILE A 287 -21.11 3.18 -12.28
CA ILE A 287 -19.97 2.39 -12.76
C ILE A 287 -19.55 2.92 -14.14
N VAL A 288 -18.36 3.53 -14.20
CA VAL A 288 -17.75 4.03 -15.42
C VAL A 288 -16.78 2.99 -15.96
N ASN A 289 -17.10 2.38 -17.10
CA ASN A 289 -16.33 1.27 -17.69
C ASN A 289 -15.89 1.53 -19.14
N LYS A 290 -16.00 2.78 -19.60
CA LYS A 290 -15.64 3.21 -20.97
C LYS A 290 -15.21 4.68 -20.97
N PRO A 291 -14.53 5.14 -22.03
CA PRO A 291 -14.23 6.56 -22.20
C PRO A 291 -15.50 7.38 -22.50
N PHE A 292 -15.51 8.63 -22.04
CA PHE A 292 -16.41 9.71 -22.40
C PHE A 292 -15.60 10.83 -23.04
N GLU A 293 -16.20 11.62 -23.92
CA GLU A 293 -15.54 12.72 -24.65
C GLU A 293 -16.14 14.08 -24.31
N ASP A 294 -17.44 14.12 -24.00
CA ASP A 294 -18.16 15.37 -23.72
C ASP A 294 -17.81 15.94 -22.35
N THR A 295 -17.31 17.14 -22.31
CA THR A 295 -17.11 17.93 -21.08
C THR A 295 -18.43 18.54 -20.58
N ASN A 296 -18.41 19.10 -19.34
CA ASN A 296 -19.56 19.79 -18.76
C ASN A 296 -20.84 18.92 -18.70
N THR A 297 -20.66 17.67 -18.27
CA THR A 297 -21.73 16.68 -18.26
C THR A 297 -21.94 16.04 -16.88
N VAL A 298 -23.14 15.53 -16.65
CA VAL A 298 -23.40 14.53 -15.63
C VAL A 298 -23.44 13.17 -16.31
N ILE A 299 -22.62 12.25 -15.82
CA ILE A 299 -22.67 10.83 -16.19
C ILE A 299 -23.16 10.02 -15.00
N ALA A 300 -24.08 9.09 -15.21
CA ALA A 300 -24.62 8.28 -14.12
C ALA A 300 -25.14 6.93 -14.61
N GLY A 301 -25.28 5.99 -13.67
CA GLY A 301 -25.89 4.67 -13.90
C GLY A 301 -24.89 3.51 -13.93
N ILE A 302 -25.43 2.30 -14.16
CA ILE A 302 -24.70 1.01 -14.24
C ILE A 302 -25.11 0.28 -15.53
N PRO A 303 -24.29 0.34 -16.61
CA PRO A 303 -23.12 1.20 -16.80
C PRO A 303 -23.49 2.68 -16.95
N ALA A 304 -22.54 3.56 -16.63
CA ALA A 304 -22.75 5.01 -16.70
C ALA A 304 -23.02 5.49 -18.15
N LYS A 305 -23.93 6.48 -18.27
CA LYS A 305 -24.29 7.19 -19.48
C LYS A 305 -24.39 8.69 -19.21
N ILE A 306 -24.27 9.52 -20.22
CA ILE A 306 -24.54 10.95 -20.08
C ILE A 306 -26.04 11.14 -19.81
N VAL A 307 -26.35 11.78 -18.69
CA VAL A 307 -27.74 12.05 -18.27
C VAL A 307 -28.09 13.54 -18.34
N LYS A 308 -27.07 14.42 -18.33
CA LYS A 308 -27.23 15.86 -18.45
C LYS A 308 -26.00 16.48 -19.12
N LYS A 309 -26.20 17.52 -19.92
CA LYS A 309 -25.14 18.32 -20.59
C LYS A 309 -25.25 19.78 -20.16
N ASN A 310 -24.21 20.55 -20.46
CA ASN A 310 -24.14 21.99 -20.22
C ASN A 310 -24.32 22.32 -18.72
N ILE A 311 -23.60 21.61 -17.86
CA ILE A 311 -23.58 21.84 -16.41
C ILE A 311 -22.19 22.28 -15.95
N ASN A 312 -22.17 22.88 -14.81
CA ASN A 312 -20.96 23.06 -14.00
C ASN A 312 -21.30 22.73 -12.54
N TRP A 313 -20.28 22.68 -11.69
CA TRP A 313 -20.46 22.45 -10.25
C TRP A 313 -19.47 23.30 -9.46
N ASP A 314 -19.73 23.48 -8.20
CA ASP A 314 -18.87 24.22 -7.30
C ASP A 314 -18.71 23.45 -5.99
N VAL A 315 -17.54 23.53 -5.38
CA VAL A 315 -17.24 22.84 -4.11
C VAL A 315 -18.00 23.44 -2.94
N ARG A 316 -18.46 24.68 -3.07
CA ARG A 316 -19.27 25.37 -2.06
C ARG A 316 -20.65 24.72 -1.97
N GLY A 317 -21.16 24.55 -0.74
CA GLY A 317 -22.55 24.13 -0.56
C GLY A 317 -23.52 25.18 -1.05
N LEU A 318 -24.74 24.76 -1.42
CA LEU A 318 -25.78 25.61 -1.99
C LEU A 318 -26.03 26.88 -1.18
N ALA A 319 -26.08 26.79 0.15
CA ALA A 319 -26.28 27.94 1.03
C ALA A 319 -25.21 29.04 0.89
N ASN A 320 -24.00 28.68 0.49
CA ASN A 320 -22.88 29.62 0.28
C ASN A 320 -22.75 30.07 -1.17
N PHE A 321 -23.48 29.46 -2.09
CA PHE A 321 -23.48 29.71 -3.51
C PHE A 321 -24.58 30.71 -3.94
N ILE A 322 -25.73 30.70 -3.28
CA ILE A 322 -26.97 31.44 -3.61
C ILE A 322 -26.75 32.97 -3.69
N GLY A 323 -25.77 33.54 -2.97
CA GLY A 323 -25.53 34.98 -2.98
C GLY A 323 -24.99 35.57 -4.28
N GLU A 324 -24.52 34.74 -5.24
CA GLU A 324 -23.85 35.23 -6.45
C GLU A 324 -24.65 35.01 -7.76
N TYR A 325 -25.64 34.11 -7.77
CA TYR A 325 -26.20 33.60 -9.03
C TYR A 325 -27.74 33.45 -9.08
N TYR A 326 -28.46 33.80 -8.00
CA TYR A 326 -29.92 33.71 -8.00
C TYR A 326 -30.55 35.08 -7.76
N GLU A 327 -30.96 35.72 -8.84
CA GLU A 327 -32.17 36.51 -8.86
C GLU A 327 -33.30 35.54 -9.29
N GLU A 328 -34.33 35.38 -8.49
CA GLU A 328 -35.55 34.66 -8.83
C GLU A 328 -36.30 35.33 -9.98
#